data_50ee0226ba848e66025187058713101a
#
_entry.id   50ee0226ba848e66025187058713101a
#
_cell.length_a   1.000
_cell.length_b   1.000
_cell.length_c   1.000
_cell.angle_alpha   90.00
_cell.angle_beta   90.00
_cell.angle_gamma   90.00
#
_symmetry.space_group_name_H-M   'P 1'
#
loop_
_entity.id
_entity.type
_entity.pdbx_description
1 polymer ?
#
loop_
_entity_poly.entity_id
_entity_poly.type
_entity_poly.pdbx_seq_one_letter_code
_entity_poly.pdbx_strand_id
1 'polypeptide(L)'
;MNPNAYRARAERGEVQIGTWVTMVRNPAILTLLRAAGLDFVRVDMEHSSFSMETVADMAILARALDFPMVVRPPEGNREWITRLLDAGVWNLHVPQVDTPEQAAAVASCCRYAPLGERGMYGFGPHTEYRTLPPAEHMAAANARVHVTIMLETKEAFERLDEIASVPGIDALTLGPTDLAQNLGVLGTPKQKPVLDEHRRRLVEAARKHGKAVAMITDSVEGVRQMIALGATIINYSSDTAALRSAYASVVEEIRRS
;
A
#
# COMPACT_ATOMS: atom_id res chain seq x y z
N MET A 1 0.31 9.18 21.28
CA MET A 1 0.54 8.89 19.83
C MET A 1 -0.82 8.63 19.19
N ASN A 2 -1.12 9.26 18.04
CA ASN A 2 -2.41 9.09 17.37
C ASN A 2 -2.62 7.66 16.85
N PRO A 3 -3.85 7.14 16.82
CA PRO A 3 -4.15 5.87 16.16
C PRO A 3 -3.90 5.98 14.64
N ASN A 4 -3.66 4.85 13.99
CA ASN A 4 -3.52 4.82 12.54
C ASN A 4 -4.91 4.91 11.88
N ALA A 5 -5.25 6.08 11.37
CA ALA A 5 -6.55 6.34 10.74
C ALA A 5 -6.80 5.44 9.50
N TYR A 6 -5.76 5.18 8.69
CA TYR A 6 -5.84 4.30 7.53
C TYR A 6 -6.25 2.88 7.91
N ARG A 7 -5.59 2.31 8.94
CA ARG A 7 -5.92 0.99 9.47
C ARG A 7 -7.34 0.95 10.03
N ALA A 8 -7.69 1.93 10.87
CA ALA A 8 -9.00 1.98 11.50
C ALA A 8 -10.16 2.06 10.48
N ARG A 9 -9.98 2.82 9.39
CA ARG A 9 -10.95 2.88 8.28
C ARG A 9 -11.02 1.57 7.50
N ALA A 10 -9.88 0.93 7.24
CA ALA A 10 -9.83 -0.38 6.59
C ALA A 10 -10.56 -1.46 7.40
N GLU A 11 -10.37 -1.48 8.72
CA GLU A 11 -11.06 -2.40 9.64
C GLU A 11 -12.59 -2.18 9.69
N ARG A 12 -13.06 -0.95 9.47
CA ARG A 12 -14.49 -0.64 9.37
C ARG A 12 -15.08 -0.85 7.97
N GLY A 13 -14.25 -1.25 6.98
CA GLY A 13 -14.69 -1.41 5.59
C GLY A 13 -15.04 -0.08 4.89
N GLU A 14 -14.51 1.06 5.39
CA GLU A 14 -14.71 2.36 4.78
C GLU A 14 -13.86 2.52 3.52
N VAL A 15 -14.47 3.05 2.45
CA VAL A 15 -13.74 3.31 1.21
C VAL A 15 -12.73 4.43 1.42
N GLN A 16 -11.50 4.20 0.98
CA GLN A 16 -10.39 5.16 1.01
C GLN A 16 -9.81 5.29 -0.40
N ILE A 17 -9.61 6.51 -0.86
CA ILE A 17 -9.06 6.81 -2.18
C ILE A 17 -7.73 7.52 -2.02
N GLY A 18 -6.69 6.96 -2.61
CA GLY A 18 -5.34 7.54 -2.64
C GLY A 18 -4.72 7.51 -4.03
N THR A 19 -3.47 7.94 -4.12
CA THR A 19 -2.71 7.94 -5.37
C THR A 19 -1.27 7.51 -5.16
N TRP A 20 -0.61 7.04 -6.23
CA TRP A 20 0.82 6.79 -6.23
C TRP A 20 1.59 8.11 -6.30
N VAL A 21 2.66 8.21 -5.53
CA VAL A 21 3.70 9.23 -5.65
C VAL A 21 4.98 8.53 -6.07
N THR A 22 5.40 8.80 -7.31
CA THR A 22 6.50 8.10 -7.99
C THR A 22 7.63 9.04 -8.41
N MET A 23 7.39 10.35 -8.45
CA MET A 23 8.35 11.33 -8.96
C MET A 23 8.55 12.53 -8.02
N VAL A 24 7.48 13.08 -7.46
CA VAL A 24 7.55 14.33 -6.68
C VAL A 24 8.14 14.04 -5.29
N ARG A 25 9.42 14.41 -5.09
CA ARG A 25 10.16 14.15 -3.85
C ARG A 25 9.96 15.19 -2.77
N ASN A 26 9.47 16.39 -3.12
CA ASN A 26 9.22 17.43 -2.13
C ASN A 26 8.05 16.99 -1.22
N PRO A 27 8.24 16.89 0.11
CA PRO A 27 7.20 16.47 1.02
C PRO A 27 5.91 17.30 0.95
N ALA A 28 5.98 18.57 0.49
CA ALA A 28 4.81 19.42 0.30
C ALA A 28 3.74 18.82 -0.63
N ILE A 29 4.09 17.82 -1.45
CA ILE A 29 3.12 17.07 -2.25
C ILE A 29 2.01 16.47 -1.38
N LEU A 30 2.31 16.06 -0.16
CA LEU A 30 1.34 15.52 0.79
C LEU A 30 0.26 16.54 1.15
N THR A 31 0.67 17.80 1.37
CA THR A 31 -0.26 18.90 1.66
C THR A 31 -1.19 19.16 0.47
N LEU A 32 -0.63 19.15 -0.76
CA LEU A 32 -1.39 19.35 -1.99
C LEU A 32 -2.40 18.22 -2.21
N LEU A 33 -1.98 16.98 -2.08
CA LEU A 33 -2.84 15.81 -2.31
C LEU A 33 -3.94 15.67 -1.23
N ARG A 34 -3.62 16.01 0.03
CA ARG A 34 -4.62 16.13 1.09
C ARG A 34 -5.65 17.23 0.78
N ALA A 35 -5.20 18.40 0.32
CA ALA A 35 -6.08 19.50 -0.08
C ALA A 35 -6.96 19.16 -1.27
N ALA A 36 -6.50 18.24 -2.14
CA ALA A 36 -7.29 17.70 -3.25
C ALA A 36 -8.38 16.70 -2.79
N GLY A 37 -8.44 16.35 -1.50
CA GLY A 37 -9.45 15.47 -0.93
C GLY A 37 -9.10 13.98 -0.96
N LEU A 38 -7.85 13.62 -1.21
CA LEU A 38 -7.41 12.22 -1.09
C LEU A 38 -7.34 11.80 0.38
N ASP A 39 -7.62 10.53 0.63
CA ASP A 39 -7.60 9.93 1.97
C ASP A 39 -6.22 9.46 2.39
N PHE A 40 -5.36 9.10 1.44
CA PHE A 40 -3.98 8.66 1.66
C PHE A 40 -3.10 8.88 0.43
N VAL A 41 -1.80 8.71 0.61
CA VAL A 41 -0.83 8.60 -0.50
C VAL A 41 -0.09 7.27 -0.42
N ARG A 42 0.37 6.80 -1.59
CA ARG A 42 1.25 5.63 -1.67
C ARG A 42 2.56 6.02 -2.33
N VAL A 43 3.63 6.02 -1.57
CA VAL A 43 4.99 6.30 -2.05
C VAL A 43 5.62 5.00 -2.55
N ASP A 44 6.13 5.05 -3.76
CA ASP A 44 6.73 3.91 -4.42
C ASP A 44 8.25 3.95 -4.32
N MET A 45 8.86 2.92 -3.73
CA MET A 45 10.33 2.76 -3.71
C MET A 45 10.79 1.59 -4.60
N GLU A 46 9.86 0.80 -5.16
CA GLU A 46 10.20 -0.31 -6.05
C GLU A 46 10.49 0.20 -7.46
N HIS A 47 9.58 1.00 -8.06
CA HIS A 47 9.71 1.48 -9.44
C HIS A 47 9.99 2.98 -9.51
N SER A 48 10.66 3.53 -8.52
CA SER A 48 11.05 4.94 -8.47
C SER A 48 12.45 5.13 -7.88
N SER A 49 12.90 6.37 -7.85
CA SER A 49 14.21 6.74 -7.27
C SER A 49 14.09 7.38 -5.89
N PHE A 50 13.04 7.10 -5.13
CA PHE A 50 12.92 7.58 -3.75
C PHE A 50 13.98 6.98 -2.86
N SER A 51 14.71 7.83 -2.12
CA SER A 51 15.64 7.41 -1.08
C SER A 51 14.94 7.24 0.26
N MET A 52 15.56 6.49 1.19
CA MET A 52 15.08 6.40 2.57
C MET A 52 15.02 7.76 3.27
N GLU A 53 15.93 8.68 2.97
CA GLU A 53 15.94 10.04 3.51
C GLU A 53 14.67 10.79 3.10
N THR A 54 14.36 10.80 1.79
CA THR A 54 13.13 11.42 1.27
C THR A 54 11.86 10.82 1.91
N VAL A 55 11.81 9.50 2.04
CA VAL A 55 10.66 8.82 2.65
C VAL A 55 10.53 9.15 4.14
N ALA A 56 11.65 9.27 4.86
CA ALA A 56 11.64 9.66 6.28
C ALA A 56 11.10 11.08 6.46
N ASP A 57 11.52 12.05 5.63
CA ASP A 57 11.02 13.41 5.64
C ASP A 57 9.52 13.47 5.33
N MET A 58 9.07 12.72 4.33
CA MET A 58 7.65 12.58 3.99
C MET A 58 6.85 11.96 5.14
N ALA A 59 7.39 10.95 5.83
CA ALA A 59 6.73 10.28 6.94
C ALA A 59 6.50 11.24 8.13
N ILE A 60 7.47 12.12 8.42
CA ILE A 60 7.34 13.14 9.46
C ILE A 60 6.20 14.10 9.12
N LEU A 61 6.16 14.61 7.88
CA LEU A 61 5.10 15.52 7.45
C LEU A 61 3.74 14.83 7.40
N ALA A 62 3.67 13.60 6.89
CA ALA A 62 2.44 12.82 6.82
C ALA A 62 1.77 12.69 8.20
N ARG A 63 2.57 12.39 9.23
CA ARG A 63 2.09 12.32 10.61
C ARG A 63 1.66 13.68 11.17
N ALA A 64 2.43 14.74 10.90
CA ALA A 64 2.07 16.10 11.32
C ALA A 64 0.76 16.58 10.70
N LEU A 65 0.46 16.13 9.50
CA LEU A 65 -0.78 16.45 8.78
C LEU A 65 -1.95 15.52 9.15
N ASP A 66 -1.72 14.44 9.91
CA ASP A 66 -2.66 13.34 10.09
C ASP A 66 -3.18 12.82 8.73
N PHE A 67 -2.26 12.71 7.75
CA PHE A 67 -2.55 12.26 6.40
C PHE A 67 -1.82 10.93 6.13
N PRO A 68 -2.53 9.81 6.05
CA PRO A 68 -1.92 8.50 5.94
C PRO A 68 -0.97 8.37 4.74
N MET A 69 0.23 7.88 5.00
CA MET A 69 1.21 7.51 3.99
C MET A 69 1.43 6.00 4.02
N VAL A 70 1.27 5.37 2.87
CA VAL A 70 1.62 3.97 2.61
C VAL A 70 2.92 3.94 1.83
N VAL A 71 3.82 3.02 2.10
CA VAL A 71 5.07 2.89 1.33
C VAL A 71 5.17 1.49 0.74
N ARG A 72 5.49 1.42 -0.55
CA ARG A 72 5.90 0.19 -1.21
C ARG A 72 7.43 0.11 -1.14
N PRO A 73 8.00 -0.80 -0.33
CA PRO A 73 9.44 -1.06 -0.33
C PRO A 73 9.87 -1.73 -1.64
N PRO A 74 11.17 -1.74 -1.96
CA PRO A 74 11.68 -2.51 -3.10
C PRO A 74 11.50 -4.03 -2.92
N GLU A 75 11.51 -4.50 -1.67
CA GLU A 75 11.37 -5.91 -1.31
C GLU A 75 10.72 -6.06 0.07
N GLY A 76 10.05 -7.20 0.29
CA GLY A 76 9.43 -7.56 1.58
C GLY A 76 10.40 -8.13 2.62
N ASN A 77 11.67 -7.77 2.59
CA ASN A 77 12.67 -8.28 3.52
C ASN A 77 12.78 -7.46 4.81
N ARG A 78 13.43 -8.05 5.82
CA ARG A 78 13.59 -7.46 7.14
C ARG A 78 14.30 -6.11 7.10
N GLU A 79 15.27 -5.93 6.22
CA GLU A 79 16.06 -4.69 6.14
C GLU A 79 15.17 -3.49 5.78
N TRP A 80 14.41 -3.59 4.71
CA TRP A 80 13.53 -2.51 4.27
C TRP A 80 12.39 -2.27 5.24
N ILE A 81 11.74 -3.34 5.72
CA ILE A 81 10.63 -3.24 6.68
C ILE A 81 11.07 -2.52 7.96
N THR A 82 12.19 -2.94 8.55
CA THR A 82 12.70 -2.33 9.78
C THR A 82 12.97 -0.84 9.61
N ARG A 83 13.69 -0.46 8.55
CA ARG A 83 14.08 0.94 8.29
C ARG A 83 12.85 1.82 8.05
N LEU A 84 11.86 1.35 7.29
CA LEU A 84 10.62 2.09 7.05
C LEU A 84 9.81 2.28 8.33
N LEU A 85 9.64 1.22 9.11
CA LEU A 85 8.89 1.30 10.37
C LEU A 85 9.58 2.23 11.39
N ASP A 86 10.91 2.23 11.46
CA ASP A 86 11.68 3.07 12.36
C ASP A 86 11.71 4.55 11.89
N ALA A 87 11.61 4.80 10.58
CA ALA A 87 11.34 6.13 10.03
C ALA A 87 9.91 6.64 10.33
N GLY A 88 9.03 5.78 10.86
CA GLY A 88 7.66 6.13 11.24
C GLY A 88 6.63 5.95 10.13
N VAL A 89 6.94 5.12 9.14
CA VAL A 89 5.96 4.60 8.20
C VAL A 89 5.16 3.50 8.90
N TRP A 90 3.83 3.64 8.94
CA TRP A 90 2.97 2.65 9.62
C TRP A 90 2.22 1.74 8.65
N ASN A 91 2.16 2.12 7.38
CA ASN A 91 1.42 1.37 6.37
C ASN A 91 2.37 0.91 5.28
N LEU A 92 2.50 -0.40 5.14
CA LEU A 92 3.35 -1.03 4.14
C LEU A 92 2.50 -1.67 3.05
N HIS A 93 3.01 -1.60 1.81
CA HIS A 93 2.46 -2.27 0.65
C HIS A 93 3.57 -3.13 0.04
N VAL A 94 3.66 -4.37 0.47
CA VAL A 94 4.78 -5.26 0.15
C VAL A 94 4.53 -5.98 -1.18
N PRO A 95 5.42 -5.79 -2.19
CA PRO A 95 5.28 -6.44 -3.49
C PRO A 95 5.71 -7.91 -3.47
N GLN A 96 5.38 -8.66 -4.50
CA GLN A 96 5.93 -9.98 -4.86
C GLN A 96 5.83 -11.03 -3.74
N VAL A 97 4.65 -11.14 -3.11
CA VAL A 97 4.39 -12.16 -2.10
C VAL A 97 3.70 -13.36 -2.77
N ASP A 98 4.44 -14.43 -2.96
CA ASP A 98 4.01 -15.60 -3.73
C ASP A 98 3.62 -16.79 -2.85
N THR A 99 4.08 -16.82 -1.58
CA THR A 99 3.86 -17.95 -0.69
C THR A 99 3.39 -17.52 0.69
N PRO A 100 2.67 -18.39 1.45
CA PRO A 100 2.28 -18.08 2.82
C PRO A 100 3.49 -17.94 3.76
N GLU A 101 4.62 -18.61 3.46
CA GLU A 101 5.86 -18.46 4.20
C GLU A 101 6.45 -17.05 4.06
N GLN A 102 6.44 -16.49 2.84
CA GLN A 102 6.83 -15.10 2.60
C GLN A 102 5.88 -14.14 3.31
N ALA A 103 4.57 -14.34 3.21
CA ALA A 103 3.58 -13.53 3.91
C ALA A 103 3.79 -13.55 5.44
N ALA A 104 4.07 -14.73 6.01
CA ALA A 104 4.37 -14.89 7.44
C ALA A 104 5.67 -14.17 7.83
N ALA A 105 6.72 -14.26 7.02
CA ALA A 105 7.98 -13.55 7.25
C ALA A 105 7.77 -12.03 7.23
N VAL A 106 7.02 -11.49 6.28
CA VAL A 106 6.64 -10.07 6.22
C VAL A 106 5.88 -9.67 7.49
N ALA A 107 4.84 -10.41 7.87
CA ALA A 107 4.04 -10.14 9.06
C ALA A 107 4.90 -10.13 10.34
N SER A 108 5.82 -11.10 10.47
CA SER A 108 6.76 -11.23 11.59
C SER A 108 7.72 -10.04 11.70
N CYS A 109 8.30 -9.61 10.58
CA CYS A 109 9.19 -8.44 10.54
C CYS A 109 8.47 -7.13 10.91
N CYS A 110 7.15 -7.06 10.73
CA CYS A 110 6.35 -5.87 11.00
C CYS A 110 5.93 -5.71 12.46
N ARG A 111 6.03 -6.73 13.28
CA ARG A 111 5.45 -6.79 14.64
C ARG A 111 6.53 -7.12 15.69
N TYR A 112 6.42 -6.48 16.85
CA TYR A 112 7.18 -6.88 18.04
C TYR A 112 6.59 -8.14 18.68
N ALA A 113 7.39 -8.84 19.46
CA ALA A 113 6.93 -9.97 20.25
C ALA A 113 5.69 -9.63 21.10
N PRO A 114 4.76 -10.59 21.32
CA PRO A 114 4.78 -11.98 20.87
C PRO A 114 4.24 -12.19 19.44
N LEU A 115 3.84 -11.13 18.72
CA LEU A 115 3.19 -11.17 17.41
C LEU A 115 4.18 -11.30 16.24
N GLY A 116 5.47 -11.06 16.47
CA GLY A 116 6.51 -11.11 15.47
C GLY A 116 7.91 -10.94 16.05
N GLU A 117 8.89 -10.70 15.18
CA GLU A 117 10.32 -10.65 15.48
C GLU A 117 10.97 -9.30 15.12
N ARG A 118 10.18 -8.21 15.03
CA ARG A 118 10.71 -6.87 14.78
C ARG A 118 11.75 -6.53 15.85
N GLY A 119 12.95 -6.06 15.39
CA GLY A 119 14.00 -5.58 16.29
C GLY A 119 13.55 -4.35 17.09
N MET A 120 13.90 -4.32 18.39
CA MET A 120 13.51 -3.22 19.26
C MET A 120 14.39 -2.00 19.03
N TYR A 121 13.78 -0.88 18.64
CA TYR A 121 14.35 0.46 18.68
C TYR A 121 13.35 1.38 19.37
N GLY A 122 13.69 1.85 20.57
CA GLY A 122 12.74 2.51 21.48
C GLY A 122 12.74 4.04 21.41
N PHE A 123 13.58 4.66 20.58
CA PHE A 123 13.72 6.12 20.53
C PHE A 123 14.07 6.58 19.12
N GLY A 124 13.11 7.12 18.39
CA GLY A 124 13.30 7.55 17.00
C GLY A 124 12.06 8.23 16.42
N PRO A 125 12.04 8.45 15.09
CA PRO A 125 10.90 9.08 14.41
C PRO A 125 9.57 8.37 14.70
N HIS A 126 9.55 7.05 14.73
CA HIS A 126 8.35 6.24 14.96
C HIS A 126 7.75 6.40 16.37
N THR A 127 8.54 6.85 17.35
CA THR A 127 8.09 7.19 18.72
C THR A 127 7.88 8.69 18.91
N GLU A 128 8.06 9.51 17.87
CA GLU A 128 8.12 10.97 17.97
C GLU A 128 9.17 11.43 18.98
N TYR A 129 10.28 10.67 19.08
CA TYR A 129 11.38 10.86 20.04
C TYR A 129 10.93 10.85 21.52
N ARG A 130 9.81 10.17 21.81
CA ARG A 130 9.34 9.96 23.19
C ARG A 130 9.87 8.63 23.72
N THR A 131 10.28 8.60 24.97
CA THR A 131 10.61 7.37 25.67
C THR A 131 9.36 6.81 26.33
N LEU A 132 9.01 5.59 25.97
CA LEU A 132 7.90 4.84 26.55
C LEU A 132 8.41 3.57 27.25
N PRO A 133 7.70 3.04 28.24
CA PRO A 133 7.98 1.71 28.75
C PRO A 133 7.97 0.68 27.60
N PRO A 134 8.93 -0.26 27.52
CA PRO A 134 9.05 -1.17 26.37
C PRO A 134 7.77 -1.92 26.02
N ALA A 135 7.04 -2.43 27.01
CA ALA A 135 5.80 -3.16 26.78
C ALA A 135 4.70 -2.25 26.14
N GLU A 136 4.57 -1.02 26.62
CA GLU A 136 3.63 -0.04 26.08
C GLU A 136 4.01 0.35 24.63
N HIS A 137 5.29 0.59 24.40
CA HIS A 137 5.81 0.89 23.05
C HIS A 137 5.49 -0.24 22.07
N MET A 138 5.82 -1.48 22.43
CA MET A 138 5.57 -2.65 21.57
C MET A 138 4.08 -2.83 21.28
N ALA A 139 3.23 -2.73 22.29
CA ALA A 139 1.78 -2.86 22.11
C ALA A 139 1.22 -1.75 21.18
N ALA A 140 1.61 -0.51 21.42
CA ALA A 140 1.18 0.62 20.61
C ALA A 140 1.67 0.54 19.17
N ALA A 141 2.91 0.10 18.94
CA ALA A 141 3.46 -0.09 17.60
C ALA A 141 2.75 -1.22 16.85
N ASN A 142 2.55 -2.37 17.50
CA ASN A 142 1.83 -3.52 16.91
C ASN A 142 0.40 -3.15 16.50
N ALA A 143 -0.29 -2.34 17.30
CA ALA A 143 -1.63 -1.86 17.00
C ALA A 143 -1.72 -0.89 15.82
N ARG A 144 -0.61 -0.21 15.47
CA ARG A 144 -0.59 0.79 14.40
C ARG A 144 -0.24 0.27 13.03
N VAL A 145 0.64 -0.73 12.95
CA VAL A 145 1.12 -1.20 11.65
C VAL A 145 -0.02 -1.83 10.85
N HIS A 146 -0.13 -1.41 9.58
CA HIS A 146 -1.02 -2.02 8.59
C HIS A 146 -0.18 -2.57 7.44
N VAL A 147 -0.39 -3.83 7.09
CA VAL A 147 0.37 -4.56 6.08
C VAL A 147 -0.56 -5.00 4.96
N THR A 148 -0.36 -4.42 3.78
CA THR A 148 -0.93 -4.89 2.52
C THR A 148 0.13 -5.72 1.79
N ILE A 149 -0.22 -6.88 1.26
CA ILE A 149 0.66 -7.68 0.39
C ILE A 149 0.10 -7.73 -1.03
N MET A 150 1.00 -7.73 -2.01
CA MET A 150 0.68 -7.77 -3.44
C MET A 150 0.93 -9.16 -4.02
N LEU A 151 -0.13 -9.70 -4.62
CA LEU A 151 -0.13 -10.97 -5.33
C LEU A 151 -0.14 -10.68 -6.83
N GLU A 152 0.89 -11.11 -7.53
CA GLU A 152 1.12 -10.69 -8.92
C GLU A 152 1.76 -11.79 -9.77
N THR A 153 1.71 -13.04 -9.29
CA THR A 153 2.16 -14.21 -10.01
C THR A 153 1.10 -15.32 -10.04
N LYS A 154 1.23 -16.24 -10.95
CA LYS A 154 0.42 -17.46 -11.02
C LYS A 154 0.54 -18.26 -9.72
N GLU A 155 1.76 -18.41 -9.19
CA GLU A 155 2.04 -19.12 -7.94
C GLU A 155 1.27 -18.53 -6.76
N ALA A 156 1.30 -17.21 -6.60
CA ALA A 156 0.54 -16.51 -5.56
C ALA A 156 -0.96 -16.82 -5.63
N PHE A 157 -1.53 -16.89 -6.84
CA PHE A 157 -2.94 -17.20 -7.02
C PHE A 157 -3.29 -18.69 -6.93
N GLU A 158 -2.34 -19.59 -7.12
CA GLU A 158 -2.49 -21.01 -6.81
C GLU A 158 -2.54 -21.26 -5.29
N ARG A 159 -1.84 -20.43 -4.49
CA ARG A 159 -1.78 -20.49 -3.03
C ARG A 159 -2.58 -19.38 -2.32
N LEU A 160 -3.47 -18.72 -3.04
CA LEU A 160 -4.18 -17.52 -2.57
C LEU A 160 -4.88 -17.69 -1.22
N ASP A 161 -5.56 -18.81 -1.00
CA ASP A 161 -6.29 -19.08 0.24
C ASP A 161 -5.34 -19.25 1.44
N GLU A 162 -4.22 -19.94 1.24
CA GLU A 162 -3.18 -20.11 2.26
C GLU A 162 -2.54 -18.76 2.62
N ILE A 163 -2.18 -17.96 1.61
CA ILE A 163 -1.61 -16.62 1.79
C ILE A 163 -2.60 -15.70 2.53
N ALA A 164 -3.87 -15.71 2.11
CA ALA A 164 -4.91 -14.89 2.73
C ALA A 164 -5.16 -15.25 4.20
N SER A 165 -4.94 -16.51 4.59
CA SER A 165 -5.12 -16.99 5.97
C SER A 165 -4.04 -16.51 6.94
N VAL A 166 -2.90 -16.00 6.45
CA VAL A 166 -1.75 -15.64 7.29
C VAL A 166 -2.11 -14.53 8.27
N PRO A 167 -1.88 -14.74 9.59
CA PRO A 167 -2.08 -13.70 10.61
C PRO A 167 -1.10 -12.54 10.42
N GLY A 168 -1.52 -11.32 10.77
CA GLY A 168 -0.66 -10.13 10.69
C GLY A 168 -0.62 -9.46 9.29
N ILE A 169 -1.24 -10.07 8.28
CA ILE A 169 -1.58 -9.40 7.02
C ILE A 169 -2.95 -8.75 7.17
N ASP A 170 -3.07 -7.48 6.83
CA ASP A 170 -4.28 -6.68 7.02
C ASP A 170 -5.09 -6.53 5.72
N ALA A 171 -4.42 -6.49 4.56
CA ALA A 171 -5.06 -6.35 3.26
C ALA A 171 -4.35 -7.13 2.15
N LEU A 172 -5.11 -7.49 1.11
CA LEU A 172 -4.60 -8.11 -0.11
C LEU A 172 -4.79 -7.17 -1.29
N THR A 173 -3.86 -7.19 -2.23
CA THR A 173 -3.97 -6.50 -3.51
C THR A 173 -3.45 -7.35 -4.66
N LEU A 174 -3.87 -7.01 -5.88
CA LEU A 174 -3.41 -7.63 -7.12
C LEU A 174 -2.55 -6.63 -7.89
N GLY A 175 -1.33 -7.03 -8.31
CA GLY A 175 -0.47 -6.29 -9.24
C GLY A 175 -0.90 -6.59 -10.69
N PRO A 176 -1.66 -5.70 -11.38
CA PRO A 176 -2.32 -6.09 -12.63
C PRO A 176 -1.35 -6.26 -13.81
N THR A 177 -0.28 -5.49 -13.84
CA THR A 177 0.70 -5.54 -14.94
C THR A 177 1.57 -6.78 -14.83
N ASP A 178 2.12 -7.02 -13.65
CA ASP A 178 3.04 -8.14 -13.41
C ASP A 178 2.30 -9.47 -13.47
N LEU A 179 1.08 -9.54 -12.93
CA LEU A 179 0.25 -10.73 -13.08
C LEU A 179 -0.10 -11.02 -14.55
N ALA A 180 -0.47 -9.99 -15.32
CA ALA A 180 -0.77 -10.18 -16.75
C ALA A 180 0.48 -10.62 -17.54
N GLN A 181 1.65 -10.08 -17.19
CA GLN A 181 2.94 -10.51 -17.77
C GLN A 181 3.25 -11.95 -17.40
N ASN A 182 3.17 -12.30 -16.13
CA ASN A 182 3.45 -13.64 -15.61
C ASN A 182 2.52 -14.71 -16.24
N LEU A 183 1.26 -14.36 -16.47
CA LEU A 183 0.27 -15.21 -17.14
C LEU A 183 0.36 -15.19 -18.67
N GLY A 184 1.26 -14.40 -19.26
CA GLY A 184 1.45 -14.30 -20.71
C GLY A 184 0.27 -13.67 -21.47
N VAL A 185 -0.51 -12.83 -20.80
CA VAL A 185 -1.69 -12.17 -21.39
C VAL A 185 -1.56 -10.66 -21.52
N LEU A 186 -0.44 -10.07 -21.07
CA LEU A 186 -0.20 -8.63 -21.13
C LEU A 186 -0.31 -8.10 -22.58
N GLY A 187 -1.10 -7.05 -22.77
CA GLY A 187 -1.33 -6.42 -24.07
C GLY A 187 -2.20 -7.24 -25.03
N THR A 188 -2.78 -8.36 -24.60
CA THR A 188 -3.68 -9.18 -25.42
C THR A 188 -5.16 -8.92 -25.10
N PRO A 189 -6.11 -9.26 -25.99
CA PRO A 189 -7.56 -9.18 -25.68
C PRO A 189 -7.99 -10.03 -24.47
N LYS A 190 -7.19 -11.01 -24.06
CA LYS A 190 -7.45 -11.88 -22.89
C LYS A 190 -7.09 -11.22 -21.57
N GLN A 191 -6.30 -10.14 -21.57
CA GLN A 191 -5.81 -9.49 -20.33
C GLN A 191 -6.97 -9.09 -19.41
N LYS A 192 -7.92 -8.33 -19.93
CA LYS A 192 -9.04 -7.84 -19.10
C LYS A 192 -9.85 -8.97 -18.46
N PRO A 193 -10.40 -9.94 -19.21
CA PRO A 193 -11.20 -11.02 -18.59
C PRO A 193 -10.40 -11.87 -17.61
N VAL A 194 -9.11 -12.12 -17.86
CA VAL A 194 -8.24 -12.87 -16.96
C VAL A 194 -8.02 -12.10 -15.65
N LEU A 195 -7.69 -10.81 -15.72
CA LEU A 195 -7.52 -9.98 -14.53
C LEU A 195 -8.83 -9.82 -13.74
N ASP A 196 -9.97 -9.69 -14.40
CA ASP A 196 -11.28 -9.58 -13.72
C ASP A 196 -11.63 -10.86 -12.95
N GLU A 197 -11.26 -12.02 -13.49
CA GLU A 197 -11.39 -13.30 -12.76
C GLU A 197 -10.49 -13.34 -11.51
N HIS A 198 -9.22 -12.96 -11.64
CA HIS A 198 -8.29 -12.95 -10.52
C HIS A 198 -8.70 -11.93 -9.44
N ARG A 199 -9.26 -10.77 -9.83
CA ARG A 199 -9.82 -9.80 -8.88
C ARG A 199 -10.98 -10.39 -8.07
N ARG A 200 -11.89 -11.12 -8.71
CA ARG A 200 -13.01 -11.80 -8.01
C ARG A 200 -12.48 -12.83 -7.01
N ARG A 201 -11.56 -13.68 -7.42
CA ARG A 201 -10.92 -14.67 -6.54
C ARG A 201 -10.23 -14.03 -5.34
N LEU A 202 -9.49 -12.93 -5.56
CA LEU A 202 -8.83 -12.19 -4.49
C LEU A 202 -9.84 -11.61 -3.49
N VAL A 203 -10.93 -11.02 -3.96
CA VAL A 203 -11.99 -10.48 -3.08
C VAL A 203 -12.66 -11.59 -2.28
N GLU A 204 -12.93 -12.75 -2.87
CA GLU A 204 -13.51 -13.91 -2.19
C GLU A 204 -12.58 -14.43 -1.08
N ALA A 205 -11.30 -14.60 -1.38
CA ALA A 205 -10.31 -15.04 -0.39
C ALA A 205 -10.14 -14.01 0.73
N ALA A 206 -10.03 -12.73 0.40
CA ALA A 206 -9.94 -11.66 1.39
C ALA A 206 -11.15 -11.64 2.33
N ARG A 207 -12.36 -11.74 1.80
CA ARG A 207 -13.61 -11.80 2.58
C ARG A 207 -13.63 -13.02 3.50
N LYS A 208 -13.26 -14.19 2.99
CA LYS A 208 -13.22 -15.43 3.78
C LYS A 208 -12.31 -15.31 5.00
N HIS A 209 -11.19 -14.61 4.87
CA HIS A 209 -10.19 -14.46 5.93
C HIS A 209 -10.24 -13.10 6.64
N GLY A 210 -11.29 -12.30 6.44
CA GLY A 210 -11.49 -11.01 7.11
C GLY A 210 -10.41 -9.97 6.76
N LYS A 211 -9.85 -10.01 5.54
CA LYS A 211 -8.86 -9.04 5.06
C LYS A 211 -9.52 -7.92 4.26
N ALA A 212 -8.97 -6.72 4.33
CA ALA A 212 -9.35 -5.64 3.42
C ALA A 212 -8.85 -5.94 1.99
N VAL A 213 -9.46 -5.29 1.01
CA VAL A 213 -9.05 -5.40 -0.40
C VAL A 213 -8.58 -4.05 -0.90
N ALA A 214 -7.34 -4.02 -1.39
CA ALA A 214 -6.78 -2.88 -2.09
C ALA A 214 -6.76 -3.14 -3.59
N MET A 215 -7.13 -2.13 -4.40
CA MET A 215 -7.13 -2.22 -5.86
C MET A 215 -6.50 -0.98 -6.49
N ILE A 216 -5.96 -1.16 -7.70
CA ILE A 216 -5.28 -0.14 -8.48
C ILE A 216 -6.06 0.07 -9.77
N THR A 217 -6.33 1.33 -10.14
CA THR A 217 -6.99 1.71 -11.38
C THR A 217 -6.62 3.13 -11.79
N ASP A 218 -6.78 3.44 -13.07
CA ASP A 218 -6.46 4.74 -13.68
C ASP A 218 -7.70 5.48 -14.21
N SER A 219 -8.90 4.93 -13.96
CA SER A 219 -10.15 5.54 -14.42
C SER A 219 -11.20 5.63 -13.31
N VAL A 220 -12.05 6.66 -13.37
CA VAL A 220 -13.17 6.84 -12.44
C VAL A 220 -14.16 5.66 -12.51
N GLU A 221 -14.40 5.17 -13.71
CA GLU A 221 -15.25 3.98 -13.90
C GLU A 221 -14.62 2.73 -13.27
N GLY A 222 -13.30 2.57 -13.43
CA GLY A 222 -12.56 1.52 -12.73
C GLY A 222 -12.68 1.61 -11.21
N VAL A 223 -12.61 2.82 -10.62
CA VAL A 223 -12.84 3.02 -9.18
C VAL A 223 -14.21 2.49 -8.76
N ARG A 224 -15.28 2.88 -9.49
CA ARG A 224 -16.65 2.41 -9.20
C ARG A 224 -16.78 0.90 -9.29
N GLN A 225 -16.19 0.30 -10.33
CA GLN A 225 -16.18 -1.15 -10.52
C GLN A 225 -15.43 -1.87 -9.39
N MET A 226 -14.26 -1.38 -8.96
CA MET A 226 -13.51 -1.98 -7.85
C MET A 226 -14.25 -1.89 -6.53
N ILE A 227 -14.90 -0.74 -6.24
CA ILE A 227 -15.74 -0.58 -5.04
C ILE A 227 -16.94 -1.54 -5.10
N ALA A 228 -17.62 -1.64 -6.23
CA ALA A 228 -18.74 -2.56 -6.40
C ALA A 228 -18.33 -4.03 -6.24
N LEU A 229 -17.10 -4.37 -6.61
CA LEU A 229 -16.52 -5.70 -6.41
C LEU A 229 -16.24 -6.01 -4.93
N GLY A 230 -16.02 -4.97 -4.10
CA GLY A 230 -15.76 -5.10 -2.66
C GLY A 230 -14.42 -4.55 -2.20
N ALA A 231 -13.71 -3.81 -3.04
CA ALA A 231 -12.49 -3.13 -2.62
C ALA A 231 -12.83 -1.89 -1.76
N THR A 232 -12.07 -1.71 -0.69
CA THR A 232 -12.22 -0.57 0.22
C THR A 232 -11.00 0.37 0.21
N ILE A 233 -9.90 -0.06 -0.37
CA ILE A 233 -8.68 0.74 -0.51
C ILE A 233 -8.41 0.89 -2.01
N ILE A 234 -8.62 2.08 -2.55
CA ILE A 234 -8.46 2.34 -3.98
C ILE A 234 -7.27 3.24 -4.22
N ASN A 235 -6.34 2.77 -5.02
CA ASN A 235 -5.24 3.59 -5.53
C ASN A 235 -5.56 4.05 -6.95
N TYR A 236 -5.86 5.34 -7.08
CA TYR A 236 -6.19 5.97 -8.36
C TYR A 236 -4.95 6.65 -8.95
N SER A 237 -4.51 6.19 -10.12
CA SER A 237 -3.48 6.85 -10.92
C SER A 237 -2.15 7.12 -10.17
N SER A 238 -1.38 8.08 -10.62
CA SER A 238 -0.12 8.55 -10.01
C SER A 238 0.09 10.04 -10.24
N ASP A 239 1.00 10.65 -9.46
CA ASP A 239 1.46 12.03 -9.64
C ASP A 239 1.93 12.30 -11.07
N THR A 240 2.72 11.40 -11.64
CA THR A 240 3.23 11.49 -13.01
C THR A 240 2.14 11.40 -14.06
N ALA A 241 1.21 10.45 -13.92
CA ALA A 241 0.13 10.26 -14.87
C ALA A 241 -0.87 11.44 -14.83
N ALA A 242 -1.19 11.94 -13.64
CA ALA A 242 -2.07 13.09 -13.46
C ALA A 242 -1.50 14.36 -14.09
N LEU A 243 -0.22 14.66 -13.82
CA LEU A 243 0.46 15.82 -14.42
C LEU A 243 0.51 15.72 -15.94
N ARG A 244 0.92 14.55 -16.47
CA ARG A 244 0.98 14.33 -17.92
C ARG A 244 -0.38 14.49 -18.58
N SER A 245 -1.42 13.89 -18.01
CA SER A 245 -2.78 13.93 -18.55
C SER A 245 -3.33 15.36 -18.59
N ALA A 246 -3.16 16.12 -17.50
CA ALA A 246 -3.62 17.50 -17.41
C ALA A 246 -2.98 18.38 -18.46
N TYR A 247 -1.65 18.35 -18.62
CA TYR A 247 -0.97 19.15 -19.62
C TYR A 247 -1.21 18.67 -21.06
N ALA A 248 -1.29 17.36 -21.30
CA ALA A 248 -1.58 16.83 -22.62
C ALA A 248 -2.96 17.29 -23.14
N SER A 249 -3.97 17.27 -22.27
CA SER A 249 -5.32 17.75 -22.62
C SER A 249 -5.30 19.23 -23.05
N VAL A 250 -4.64 20.09 -22.28
CA VAL A 250 -4.54 21.53 -22.60
C VAL A 250 -3.79 21.77 -23.91
N VAL A 251 -2.64 21.08 -24.10
CA VAL A 251 -1.84 21.22 -25.33
C VAL A 251 -2.61 20.75 -26.56
N GLU A 252 -3.36 19.65 -26.44
CA GLU A 252 -4.18 19.12 -27.53
C GLU A 252 -5.30 20.11 -27.91
N GLU A 253 -5.97 20.71 -26.93
CA GLU A 253 -7.02 21.70 -27.15
C GLU A 253 -6.47 22.94 -27.87
N ILE A 254 -5.33 23.50 -27.41
CA ILE A 254 -4.68 24.66 -28.03
C ILE A 254 -4.23 24.37 -29.47
N ARG A 255 -3.76 23.15 -29.76
CA ARG A 255 -3.29 22.79 -31.11
C ARG A 255 -4.39 22.42 -32.08
N ARG A 256 -5.61 22.19 -31.61
CA ARG A 256 -6.81 21.98 -32.46
C ARG A 256 -7.49 23.30 -32.88
N SER A 257 -7.23 24.40 -32.13
CA SER A 257 -7.69 25.75 -32.43
C SER A 257 -6.77 26.43 -33.46
#